data_de0d72a2f48f6638bac5b5882f3e0285
#
_entry.id   de0d72a2f48f6638bac5b5882f3e0285
#
_cell.length_a   1.000
_cell.length_b   1.000
_cell.length_c   1.000
_cell.angle_alpha   90.00
_cell.angle_beta   90.00
_cell.angle_gamma   90.00
#
_symmetry.space_group_name_H-M   'P 1'
#
loop_
_entity.id
_entity.type
_entity.pdbx_description
1 polymer ?
#
loop_
_entity_poly.entity_id
_entity_poly.type
_entity_poly.pdbx_seq_one_letter_code
_entity_poly.pdbx_strand_id
1 'polypeptide(L)'
;MFVGFLVYVIVATVGYTINQGDYFQNENLFIIAKTFLISLSVAYAKWFDMISLRRLTKKEVLLFIVSFLLCVLVNIGYHSLFTVSSGAGYQHLEAASTGISLSFIASATVFGPILEEFVFRGILQGAVFENSWLGLVLTASLFSFLHAPYDFPSFIYYLFGGFMLGFAYKKSQKLSVAILVYICYNCLSFL
;
A
#
# COMPACT_ATOMS: atom_id res chain seq x y z
N MET A 1 -8.36 15.65 -13.23
CA MET A 1 -7.44 15.57 -12.09
C MET A 1 -8.14 15.84 -10.75
N PHE A 2 -8.75 16.99 -10.49
CA PHE A 2 -9.43 17.34 -9.22
C PHE A 2 -10.59 16.39 -8.85
N VAL A 3 -11.45 16.01 -9.80
CA VAL A 3 -12.56 15.07 -9.57
C VAL A 3 -12.07 13.67 -9.17
N GLY A 4 -10.97 13.20 -9.77
CA GLY A 4 -10.37 11.92 -9.40
C GLY A 4 -9.80 11.90 -7.98
N PHE A 5 -9.18 13.01 -7.57
CA PHE A 5 -8.72 13.20 -6.19
C PHE A 5 -9.89 13.21 -5.21
N LEU A 6 -10.99 13.89 -5.53
CA LEU A 6 -12.17 13.95 -4.67
C LEU A 6 -12.84 12.56 -4.53
N VAL A 7 -13.03 11.85 -5.62
CA VAL A 7 -13.55 10.47 -5.62
C VAL A 7 -12.65 9.57 -4.80
N TYR A 8 -11.34 9.74 -4.90
CA TYR A 8 -10.39 8.97 -4.13
C TYR A 8 -10.45 9.29 -2.63
N VAL A 9 -10.46 10.56 -2.23
CA VAL A 9 -10.59 10.95 -0.80
C VAL A 9 -11.87 10.34 -0.23
N ILE A 10 -12.97 10.35 -0.99
CA ILE A 10 -14.23 9.70 -0.57
C ILE A 10 -14.02 8.18 -0.44
N VAL A 11 -13.41 7.53 -1.41
CA VAL A 11 -13.17 6.07 -1.41
C VAL A 11 -12.21 5.67 -0.28
N ALA A 12 -11.16 6.44 -0.04
CA ALA A 12 -10.21 6.17 1.03
C ALA A 12 -10.83 6.42 2.41
N THR A 13 -11.61 7.52 2.56
CA THR A 13 -12.31 7.83 3.82
C THR A 13 -13.36 6.76 4.10
N VAL A 14 -14.16 6.37 3.12
CA VAL A 14 -15.15 5.29 3.26
C VAL A 14 -14.44 3.94 3.51
N GLY A 15 -13.35 3.66 2.82
CA GLY A 15 -12.54 2.46 3.05
C GLY A 15 -11.92 2.43 4.46
N TYR A 16 -11.45 3.57 4.96
CA TYR A 16 -10.88 3.70 6.30
C TYR A 16 -11.97 3.58 7.38
N THR A 17 -13.11 4.25 7.22
CA THR A 17 -14.24 4.14 8.16
C THR A 17 -14.83 2.73 8.19
N ILE A 18 -14.90 2.04 7.05
CA ILE A 18 -15.31 0.63 6.98
C ILE A 18 -14.29 -0.29 7.70
N ASN A 19 -13.00 0.06 7.69
CA ASN A 19 -11.94 -0.74 8.32
C ASN A 19 -11.84 -0.52 9.84
N GLN A 20 -12.29 0.64 10.34
CA GLN A 20 -12.24 1.03 11.77
C GLN A 20 -13.53 0.69 12.52
N GLY A 21 -14.59 0.30 11.85
CA GLY A 21 -15.89 0.14 12.48
C GLY A 21 -16.39 -1.30 12.48
N ASP A 22 -16.93 -1.72 13.62
CA ASP A 22 -17.86 -2.85 13.78
C ASP A 22 -19.12 -2.72 12.90
N TYR A 23 -19.11 -1.81 11.91
CA TYR A 23 -20.24 -1.48 11.05
C TYR A 23 -20.64 -2.58 10.08
N PHE A 24 -19.71 -3.49 9.75
CA PHE A 24 -20.03 -4.64 8.95
C PHE A 24 -19.90 -5.92 9.77
N GLN A 25 -20.96 -6.27 10.51
CA GLN A 25 -21.11 -7.60 11.12
C GLN A 25 -21.17 -8.72 10.05
N ASN A 26 -21.18 -8.36 8.77
CA ASN A 26 -21.25 -9.31 7.66
C ASN A 26 -19.98 -9.20 6.81
N GLU A 27 -19.06 -10.16 7.00
CA GLU A 27 -17.80 -10.25 6.24
C GLU A 27 -18.02 -10.28 4.72
N ASN A 28 -19.10 -10.90 4.24
CA ASN A 28 -19.39 -10.98 2.81
C ASN A 28 -19.71 -9.59 2.23
N LEU A 29 -20.47 -8.78 2.97
CA LEU A 29 -20.80 -7.42 2.53
C LEU A 29 -19.54 -6.53 2.49
N PHE A 30 -18.65 -6.71 3.46
CA PHE A 30 -17.34 -6.02 3.50
C PHE A 30 -16.49 -6.39 2.27
N ILE A 31 -16.34 -7.67 1.96
CA ILE A 31 -15.58 -8.14 0.81
C ILE A 31 -16.19 -7.62 -0.51
N ILE A 32 -17.52 -7.65 -0.64
CA ILE A 32 -18.22 -7.12 -1.83
C ILE A 32 -17.95 -5.63 -2.00
N ALA A 33 -18.08 -4.84 -0.93
CA ALA A 33 -17.83 -3.39 -0.97
C ALA A 33 -16.38 -3.08 -1.34
N LYS A 34 -15.41 -3.75 -0.74
CA LYS A 34 -13.98 -3.60 -1.07
C LYS A 34 -13.68 -4.01 -2.51
N THR A 35 -14.22 -5.13 -2.98
CA THR A 35 -14.06 -5.59 -4.36
C THR A 35 -14.64 -4.58 -5.36
N PHE A 36 -15.80 -4.01 -5.06
CA PHE A 36 -16.41 -2.96 -5.88
C PHE A 36 -15.53 -1.71 -5.96
N LEU A 37 -15.00 -1.23 -4.82
CA LEU A 37 -14.12 -0.07 -4.77
C LEU A 37 -12.82 -0.30 -5.55
N ILE A 38 -12.23 -1.49 -5.45
CA ILE A 38 -11.05 -1.85 -6.24
C ILE A 38 -11.37 -1.90 -7.72
N SER A 39 -12.51 -2.48 -8.10
CA SER A 39 -12.93 -2.53 -9.49
C SER A 39 -13.08 -1.14 -10.10
N LEU A 40 -13.66 -0.20 -9.34
CA LEU A 40 -13.74 1.21 -9.72
C LEU A 40 -12.35 1.86 -9.83
N SER A 41 -11.45 1.60 -8.87
CA SER A 41 -10.09 2.15 -8.88
C SER A 41 -9.28 1.61 -10.06
N VAL A 42 -9.39 0.31 -10.36
CA VAL A 42 -8.75 -0.32 -11.53
C VAL A 42 -9.32 0.21 -12.83
N ALA A 43 -10.65 0.36 -12.93
CA ALA A 43 -11.29 0.95 -14.11
C ALA A 43 -10.82 2.39 -14.35
N TYR A 44 -10.76 3.19 -13.29
CA TYR A 44 -10.23 4.56 -13.34
C TYR A 44 -8.76 4.58 -13.77
N ALA A 45 -7.92 3.76 -13.13
CA ALA A 45 -6.49 3.68 -13.46
C ALA A 45 -6.24 3.22 -14.90
N LYS A 46 -7.10 2.36 -15.42
CA LYS A 46 -7.06 1.93 -16.82
C LYS A 46 -7.53 3.03 -17.78
N TRP A 47 -8.57 3.77 -17.41
CA TRP A 47 -9.07 4.91 -18.20
C TRP A 47 -8.01 6.02 -18.39
N PHE A 48 -7.16 6.23 -17.37
CA PHE A 48 -6.08 7.22 -17.40
C PHE A 48 -4.70 6.64 -17.73
N ASP A 49 -4.62 5.43 -18.29
CA ASP A 49 -3.38 4.73 -18.66
C ASP A 49 -2.35 4.59 -17.52
N MET A 50 -2.82 4.62 -16.25
CA MET A 50 -1.96 4.46 -15.06
C MET A 50 -1.51 3.02 -14.85
N ILE A 51 -2.27 2.04 -15.34
CA ILE A 51 -1.98 0.60 -15.23
C ILE A 51 -1.76 0.02 -16.62
N SER A 52 -0.58 -0.57 -16.82
CA SER A 52 -0.29 -1.37 -18.01
C SER A 52 -0.43 -2.86 -17.68
N LEU A 53 -1.33 -3.56 -18.39
CA LEU A 53 -1.52 -5.00 -18.27
C LEU A 53 -0.53 -5.83 -19.10
N ARG A 54 0.45 -5.19 -19.76
CA ARG A 54 1.49 -5.92 -20.49
C ARG A 54 2.35 -6.73 -19.52
N ARG A 55 2.91 -7.83 -19.98
CA ARG A 55 3.87 -8.66 -19.23
C ARG A 55 5.05 -7.81 -18.74
N LEU A 56 5.55 -8.13 -17.56
CA LEU A 56 6.74 -7.48 -17.00
C LEU A 56 7.97 -7.86 -17.82
N THR A 57 8.81 -6.90 -18.11
CA THR A 57 10.13 -7.10 -18.71
C THR A 57 11.11 -7.67 -17.66
N LYS A 58 12.22 -8.25 -18.11
CA LYS A 58 13.29 -8.74 -17.22
C LYS A 58 13.78 -7.65 -16.25
N LYS A 59 13.87 -6.39 -16.71
CA LYS A 59 14.27 -5.24 -15.87
C LYS A 59 13.23 -4.94 -14.79
N GLU A 60 11.95 -5.01 -15.12
CA GLU A 60 10.87 -4.77 -14.16
C GLU A 60 10.77 -5.91 -13.13
N VAL A 61 11.01 -7.16 -13.54
CA VAL A 61 11.11 -8.31 -12.63
C VAL A 61 12.31 -8.15 -11.70
N LEU A 62 13.48 -7.77 -12.21
CA LEU A 62 14.65 -7.50 -11.37
C LEU A 62 14.38 -6.38 -10.36
N LEU A 63 13.73 -5.29 -10.80
CA LEU A 63 13.36 -4.17 -9.95
C LEU A 63 12.39 -4.60 -8.84
N PHE A 64 11.39 -5.42 -9.18
CA PHE A 64 10.49 -6.04 -8.21
C PHE A 64 11.27 -6.84 -7.15
N ILE A 65 12.14 -7.77 -7.59
CA ILE A 65 12.91 -8.63 -6.69
C ILE A 65 13.80 -7.80 -5.77
N VAL A 66 14.55 -6.83 -6.31
CA VAL A 66 15.46 -5.98 -5.53
C VAL A 66 14.68 -5.15 -4.51
N SER A 67 13.59 -4.50 -4.93
CA SER A 67 12.77 -3.68 -4.02
C SER A 67 12.14 -4.53 -2.91
N PHE A 68 11.62 -5.71 -3.24
CA PHE A 68 11.06 -6.65 -2.29
C PHE A 68 12.10 -7.12 -1.26
N LEU A 69 13.28 -7.59 -1.73
CA LEU A 69 14.34 -8.06 -0.84
C LEU A 69 14.85 -6.94 0.08
N LEU A 70 14.96 -5.71 -0.40
CA LEU A 70 15.36 -4.57 0.43
C LEU A 70 14.31 -4.27 1.50
N CYS A 71 13.01 -4.32 1.17
CA CYS A 71 11.95 -4.19 2.17
C CYS A 71 12.05 -5.30 3.24
N VAL A 72 12.27 -6.56 2.83
CA VAL A 72 12.42 -7.69 3.75
C VAL A 72 13.64 -7.52 4.64
N LEU A 73 14.80 -7.13 4.11
CA LEU A 73 16.02 -6.91 4.88
C LEU A 73 15.83 -5.81 5.94
N VAL A 74 15.20 -4.69 5.55
CA VAL A 74 14.90 -3.60 6.50
C VAL A 74 13.89 -4.04 7.55
N ASN A 75 12.88 -4.84 7.18
CA ASN A 75 11.94 -5.42 8.13
C ASN A 75 12.65 -6.30 9.17
N ILE A 76 13.49 -7.22 8.72
CA ILE A 76 14.28 -8.09 9.61
C ILE A 76 15.17 -7.24 10.53
N GLY A 77 15.89 -6.27 9.98
CA GLY A 77 16.73 -5.35 10.75
C GLY A 77 15.95 -4.55 11.78
N TYR A 78 14.80 -4.00 11.39
CA TYR A 78 13.95 -3.22 12.29
C TYR A 78 13.45 -4.08 13.45
N HIS A 79 12.85 -5.25 13.18
CA HIS A 79 12.29 -6.13 14.21
C HIS A 79 13.35 -6.81 15.08
N SER A 80 14.62 -6.90 14.63
CA SER A 80 15.72 -7.38 15.47
C SER A 80 16.22 -6.35 16.48
N LEU A 81 15.97 -5.06 16.23
CA LEU A 81 16.47 -3.95 17.04
C LEU A 81 15.37 -3.28 17.87
N PHE A 82 14.14 -3.33 17.42
CA PHE A 82 13.00 -2.60 18.00
C PHE A 82 11.79 -3.51 18.21
N THR A 83 11.09 -3.32 19.33
CA THR A 83 9.79 -3.98 19.59
C THR A 83 8.66 -3.15 19.02
N VAL A 84 7.74 -3.78 18.29
CA VAL A 84 6.55 -3.12 17.75
C VAL A 84 5.49 -3.05 18.84
N SER A 85 5.12 -1.84 19.26
CA SER A 85 4.16 -1.61 20.34
C SER A 85 2.89 -0.87 19.90
N SER A 86 2.89 -0.29 18.71
CA SER A 86 1.73 0.42 18.15
C SER A 86 1.86 0.60 16.63
N GLY A 87 0.88 1.26 16.00
CA GLY A 87 0.85 1.49 14.56
C GLY A 87 0.32 0.30 13.75
N ALA A 88 0.43 0.39 12.42
CA ALA A 88 -0.12 -0.62 11.51
C ALA A 88 0.45 -2.03 11.76
N GLY A 89 1.74 -2.14 12.06
CA GLY A 89 2.38 -3.43 12.38
C GLY A 89 1.83 -4.07 13.66
N TYR A 90 1.50 -3.27 14.67
CA TYR A 90 0.89 -3.78 15.91
C TYR A 90 -0.51 -4.32 15.67
N GLN A 91 -1.31 -3.68 14.83
CA GLN A 91 -2.65 -4.17 14.47
C GLN A 91 -2.61 -5.57 13.83
N HIS A 92 -1.59 -5.86 13.03
CA HIS A 92 -1.38 -7.21 12.47
C HIS A 92 -1.09 -8.25 13.55
N LEU A 93 -0.25 -7.91 14.54
CA LEU A 93 0.08 -8.81 15.65
C LEU A 93 -1.13 -9.02 16.57
N GLU A 94 -1.89 -7.98 16.86
CA GLU A 94 -3.10 -8.06 17.68
C GLU A 94 -4.17 -8.92 16.99
N ALA A 95 -4.41 -8.70 15.70
CA ALA A 95 -5.31 -9.53 14.90
C ALA A 95 -4.89 -11.00 14.92
N ALA A 96 -3.58 -11.29 14.82
CA ALA A 96 -3.07 -12.66 14.91
C ALA A 96 -3.37 -13.32 16.25
N SER A 97 -3.41 -12.57 17.35
CA SER A 97 -3.70 -13.09 18.70
C SER A 97 -5.18 -13.33 18.98
N THR A 98 -6.08 -12.61 18.30
CA THR A 98 -7.54 -12.66 18.53
C THR A 98 -8.29 -13.57 17.55
N GLY A 99 -7.61 -14.09 16.54
CA GLY A 99 -8.17 -14.86 15.45
C GLY A 99 -8.35 -14.00 14.19
N ILE A 100 -7.64 -14.39 13.13
CA ILE A 100 -7.60 -13.61 11.89
C ILE A 100 -8.76 -14.00 10.98
N SER A 101 -9.62 -13.02 10.64
CA SER A 101 -10.63 -13.24 9.62
C SER A 101 -10.03 -13.21 8.21
N LEU A 102 -10.61 -13.95 7.28
CA LEU A 102 -10.21 -13.96 5.87
C LEU A 102 -10.33 -12.55 5.25
N SER A 103 -11.35 -11.80 5.65
CA SER A 103 -11.57 -10.42 5.21
C SER A 103 -10.44 -9.48 5.66
N PHE A 104 -9.91 -9.66 6.87
CA PHE A 104 -8.75 -8.91 7.37
C PHE A 104 -7.49 -9.24 6.55
N ILE A 105 -7.18 -10.53 6.35
CA ILE A 105 -6.03 -10.94 5.53
C ILE A 105 -6.13 -10.33 4.14
N ALA A 106 -7.27 -10.49 3.46
CA ALA A 106 -7.48 -9.96 2.12
C ALA A 106 -7.33 -8.42 2.08
N SER A 107 -7.83 -7.72 3.12
CA SER A 107 -7.69 -6.27 3.23
C SER A 107 -6.24 -5.85 3.41
N ALA A 108 -5.51 -6.49 4.32
CA ALA A 108 -4.14 -6.11 4.64
C ALA A 108 -3.15 -6.49 3.53
N THR A 109 -3.36 -7.66 2.87
CA THR A 109 -2.40 -8.16 1.88
C THR A 109 -2.67 -7.72 0.45
N VAL A 110 -3.93 -7.52 0.07
CA VAL A 110 -4.30 -7.27 -1.33
C VAL A 110 -5.02 -5.94 -1.50
N PHE A 111 -6.11 -5.73 -0.78
CA PHE A 111 -7.00 -4.59 -1.01
C PHE A 111 -6.37 -3.26 -0.60
N GLY A 112 -5.78 -3.21 0.60
CA GLY A 112 -5.03 -2.05 1.09
C GLY A 112 -3.91 -1.66 0.14
N PRO A 113 -2.94 -2.56 -0.13
CA PRO A 113 -1.85 -2.29 -1.07
C PRO A 113 -2.28 -1.75 -2.42
N ILE A 114 -3.33 -2.31 -3.04
CA ILE A 114 -3.81 -1.83 -4.34
C ILE A 114 -4.31 -0.38 -4.24
N LEU A 115 -5.16 -0.09 -3.23
CA LEU A 115 -5.73 1.24 -3.04
C LEU A 115 -4.67 2.27 -2.65
N GLU A 116 -3.77 1.91 -1.75
CA GLU A 116 -2.69 2.80 -1.31
C GLU A 116 -1.75 3.13 -2.46
N GLU A 117 -1.28 2.13 -3.21
CA GLU A 117 -0.39 2.38 -4.34
C GLU A 117 -1.06 3.22 -5.44
N PHE A 118 -2.34 2.98 -5.69
CA PHE A 118 -3.10 3.79 -6.63
C PHE A 118 -3.04 5.28 -6.26
N VAL A 119 -3.12 5.58 -4.96
CA VAL A 119 -3.11 6.96 -4.49
C VAL A 119 -1.73 7.54 -4.40
N PHE A 120 -0.85 6.87 -3.66
CA PHE A 120 0.48 7.41 -3.41
C PHE A 120 1.30 7.44 -4.70
N ARG A 121 1.24 6.37 -5.53
CA ARG A 121 2.07 6.27 -6.73
C ARG A 121 1.34 6.70 -7.99
N GLY A 122 0.09 6.28 -8.15
CA GLY A 122 -0.69 6.66 -9.32
C GLY A 122 -1.05 8.14 -9.32
N ILE A 123 -1.74 8.61 -8.29
CA ILE A 123 -2.26 9.98 -8.23
C ILE A 123 -1.20 10.95 -7.74
N LEU A 124 -0.71 10.80 -6.50
CA LEU A 124 0.17 11.80 -5.92
C LEU A 124 1.53 11.84 -6.62
N GLN A 125 2.30 10.76 -6.59
CA GLN A 125 3.63 10.74 -7.19
C GLN A 125 3.57 10.89 -8.71
N GLY A 126 2.68 10.16 -9.39
CA GLY A 126 2.58 10.14 -10.85
C GLY A 126 1.93 11.38 -11.42
N ALA A 127 0.65 11.65 -11.06
CA ALA A 127 -0.14 12.69 -11.72
C ALA A 127 0.07 14.08 -11.11
N VAL A 128 0.21 14.20 -9.76
CA VAL A 128 0.38 15.50 -9.10
C VAL A 128 1.83 15.98 -9.17
N PHE A 129 2.77 15.11 -8.81
CA PHE A 129 4.20 15.45 -8.76
C PHE A 129 4.97 15.02 -10.01
N GLU A 130 4.28 14.63 -11.09
CA GLU A 130 4.86 14.27 -12.40
C GLU A 130 6.02 13.26 -12.28
N ASN A 131 5.90 12.35 -11.32
CA ASN A 131 6.91 11.35 -10.98
C ASN A 131 8.31 11.93 -10.74
N SER A 132 8.39 13.14 -10.16
CA SER A 132 9.63 13.80 -9.76
C SER A 132 10.30 13.11 -8.58
N TRP A 133 11.60 13.38 -8.33
CA TRP A 133 12.28 12.90 -7.13
C TRP A 133 11.74 13.53 -5.85
N LEU A 134 11.39 14.82 -5.92
CA LEU A 134 10.74 15.51 -4.80
C LEU A 134 9.37 14.86 -4.49
N GLY A 135 8.57 14.57 -5.52
CA GLY A 135 7.30 13.86 -5.37
C GLY A 135 7.45 12.50 -4.72
N LEU A 136 8.49 11.74 -5.07
CA LEU A 136 8.80 10.46 -4.43
C LEU A 136 9.08 10.64 -2.94
N VAL A 137 9.93 11.61 -2.54
CA VAL A 137 10.25 11.86 -1.13
C VAL A 137 9.01 12.32 -0.36
N LEU A 138 8.25 13.26 -0.91
CA LEU A 138 7.04 13.78 -0.25
C LEU A 138 5.97 12.69 -0.07
N THR A 139 5.74 11.86 -1.09
CA THR A 139 4.75 10.78 -1.01
C THR A 139 5.21 9.64 -0.09
N ALA A 140 6.50 9.34 -0.03
CA ALA A 140 7.05 8.39 0.93
C ALA A 140 6.93 8.91 2.38
N SER A 141 7.17 10.19 2.62
CA SER A 141 6.99 10.82 3.92
C SER A 141 5.52 10.79 4.35
N LEU A 142 4.60 11.16 3.45
CA LEU A 142 3.17 11.12 3.72
C LEU A 142 2.69 9.68 4.00
N PHE A 143 3.18 8.71 3.23
CA PHE A 143 2.93 7.28 3.45
C PHE A 143 3.34 6.86 4.86
N SER A 144 4.53 7.26 5.30
CA SER A 144 5.03 6.98 6.64
C SER A 144 4.12 7.58 7.72
N PHE A 145 3.75 8.85 7.61
CA PHE A 145 2.87 9.52 8.58
C PHE A 145 1.50 8.83 8.70
N LEU A 146 0.91 8.39 7.58
CA LEU A 146 -0.39 7.74 7.59
C LEU A 146 -0.37 6.31 8.17
N HIS A 147 0.83 5.71 8.32
CA HIS A 147 1.01 4.44 9.04
C HIS A 147 1.09 4.62 10.56
N ALA A 148 0.81 5.84 11.07
CA ALA A 148 0.82 6.17 12.49
C ALA A 148 2.07 5.69 13.23
N PRO A 149 3.28 6.11 12.79
CA PRO A 149 4.52 5.77 13.48
C PRO A 149 4.49 6.31 14.90
N TYR A 150 4.86 5.50 15.89
CA TYR A 150 4.83 5.88 17.30
C TYR A 150 6.15 6.49 17.79
N ASP A 151 7.24 6.31 17.03
CA ASP A 151 8.55 6.86 17.31
C ASP A 151 9.33 7.15 16.01
N PHE A 152 10.52 7.73 16.16
CA PHE A 152 11.37 8.06 15.01
C PHE A 152 11.87 6.82 14.25
N PRO A 153 12.31 5.71 14.89
CA PRO A 153 12.65 4.49 14.19
C PRO A 153 11.50 3.92 13.35
N SER A 154 10.27 3.89 13.86
CA SER A 154 9.10 3.41 13.13
C SER A 154 8.77 4.34 11.95
N PHE A 155 8.93 5.67 12.14
CA PHE A 155 8.79 6.62 11.02
C PHE A 155 9.79 6.30 9.90
N ILE A 156 11.05 6.08 10.22
CA ILE A 156 12.10 5.74 9.23
C ILE A 156 11.81 4.40 8.55
N TYR A 157 11.32 3.43 9.31
CA TYR A 157 10.92 2.12 8.76
C TYR A 157 9.83 2.25 7.70
N TYR A 158 8.71 2.94 7.99
CA TYR A 158 7.64 3.17 7.02
C TYR A 158 8.06 4.09 5.88
N LEU A 159 8.92 5.10 6.17
CA LEU A 159 9.50 5.98 5.16
C LEU A 159 10.31 5.19 4.13
N PHE A 160 11.14 4.25 4.59
CA PHE A 160 11.91 3.40 3.70
C PHE A 160 10.99 2.52 2.83
N GLY A 161 9.99 1.87 3.41
CA GLY A 161 8.99 1.11 2.66
C GLY A 161 8.33 1.97 1.58
N GLY A 162 7.81 3.15 1.98
CA GLY A 162 7.23 4.13 1.07
C GLY A 162 8.19 4.58 -0.03
N PHE A 163 9.46 4.80 0.31
CA PHE A 163 10.50 5.17 -0.66
C PHE A 163 10.76 4.04 -1.66
N MET A 164 10.88 2.79 -1.21
CA MET A 164 11.14 1.64 -2.09
C MET A 164 10.00 1.39 -3.08
N LEU A 165 8.75 1.49 -2.62
CA LEU A 165 7.59 1.39 -3.49
C LEU A 165 7.55 2.53 -4.51
N GLY A 166 7.79 3.78 -4.06
CA GLY A 166 7.87 4.95 -4.94
C GLY A 166 9.01 4.86 -5.94
N PHE A 167 10.17 4.31 -5.55
CA PHE A 167 11.31 4.06 -6.42
C PHE A 167 11.01 2.99 -7.47
N ALA A 168 10.39 1.88 -7.07
CA ALA A 168 9.95 0.83 -7.98
C ALA A 168 9.00 1.38 -9.05
N TYR A 169 8.00 2.19 -8.65
CA TYR A 169 7.12 2.89 -9.57
C TYR A 169 7.89 3.87 -10.48
N LYS A 170 8.76 4.71 -9.90
CA LYS A 170 9.53 5.71 -10.66
C LYS A 170 10.38 5.09 -11.75
N LYS A 171 11.02 3.96 -11.48
CA LYS A 171 11.92 3.29 -12.43
C LYS A 171 11.19 2.41 -13.44
N SER A 172 10.09 1.77 -13.05
CA SER A 172 9.30 0.94 -13.95
C SER A 172 8.29 1.71 -14.79
N GLN A 173 7.86 2.88 -14.31
CA GLN A 173 6.70 3.63 -14.83
C GLN A 173 5.43 2.76 -14.83
N LYS A 174 5.37 1.75 -13.93
CA LYS A 174 4.25 0.83 -13.80
C LYS A 174 3.79 0.71 -12.36
N LEU A 175 2.54 1.06 -12.14
CA LEU A 175 1.89 0.90 -10.85
C LEU A 175 1.87 -0.56 -10.40
N SER A 176 1.70 -1.49 -11.34
CA SER A 176 1.68 -2.93 -11.06
C SER A 176 2.96 -3.46 -10.40
N VAL A 177 4.13 -2.87 -10.68
CA VAL A 177 5.39 -3.30 -10.04
C VAL A 177 5.39 -2.93 -8.57
N ALA A 178 5.02 -1.69 -8.21
CA ALA A 178 4.91 -1.25 -6.82
C ALA A 178 3.84 -2.03 -6.05
N ILE A 179 2.67 -2.24 -6.66
CA ILE A 179 1.59 -3.07 -6.08
C ILE A 179 2.10 -4.49 -5.77
N LEU A 180 2.79 -5.14 -6.71
CA LEU A 180 3.31 -6.50 -6.50
C LEU A 180 4.33 -6.55 -5.36
N VAL A 181 5.25 -5.56 -5.27
CA VAL A 181 6.21 -5.47 -4.15
C VAL A 181 5.44 -5.40 -2.83
N TYR A 182 4.44 -4.53 -2.75
CA TYR A 182 3.70 -4.29 -1.52
C TYR A 182 2.85 -5.50 -1.11
N ILE A 183 2.12 -6.10 -2.04
CA ILE A 183 1.34 -7.33 -1.79
C ILE A 183 2.26 -8.44 -1.28
N CYS A 184 3.35 -8.74 -1.99
CA CYS A 184 4.28 -9.80 -1.59
C CYS A 184 4.90 -9.52 -0.22
N TYR A 185 5.23 -8.26 0.06
CA TYR A 185 5.77 -7.86 1.35
C TYR A 185 4.75 -8.06 2.49
N ASN A 186 3.49 -7.61 2.31
CA ASN A 186 2.46 -7.78 3.34
C ASN A 186 2.06 -9.24 3.54
N CYS A 187 2.13 -10.08 2.50
CA CYS A 187 1.90 -11.52 2.66
C CYS A 187 2.89 -12.19 3.61
N LEU A 188 4.14 -11.69 3.71
CA LEU A 188 5.12 -12.22 4.66
C LEU A 188 4.73 -12.00 6.12
N SER A 189 3.92 -10.99 6.42
CA SER A 189 3.48 -10.70 7.79
C SER A 189 2.48 -11.74 8.33
N PHE A 190 2.01 -12.65 7.47
CA PHE A 190 1.06 -13.73 7.80
C PHE A 190 1.66 -15.14 7.64
N LEU A 191 2.96 -15.26 7.34
CA LEU A 191 3.71 -16.51 7.26
C LEU A 191 4.56 -16.72 8.51
#